data_3911ad344b370d67c6579ca45280ddcc
#
_entry.id   3911ad344b370d67c6579ca45280ddcc
#
_cell.length_a   1.000
_cell.length_b   1.000
_cell.length_c   1.000
_cell.angle_alpha   90.00
_cell.angle_beta   90.00
_cell.angle_gamma   90.00
#
_symmetry.space_group_name_H-M   'P 1'
#
loop_
_entity.id
_entity.type
_entity.pdbx_description
1 polymer ?
#
loop_
_entity_poly.entity_id
_entity_poly.type
_entity_poly.pdbx_seq_one_letter_code
_entity_poly.pdbx_strand_id
1 'polypeptide(L)'
;AGFVTLEAQDYRVDALGHVVELHEVGQRLFSLLRRAPGVTLHCPDRVSGFTRSEEGVSVTLESGKTLQGSLLVAADGSRSALAAQCGIGWQQTPYHQVAAIANVTTSVAGQGRAFERFTEHGPLALLPMSQGRYSLVWCHPLEKRDEVMAWSDERFCHELQSAFGWRLGRIVHTGTRNAYPLALTTASSPVSHRVVLVGNAAQTLHPIAGQGFNLGMRDVMSLAETLADARVENSDIGSWSVLHGYQQRRQSDKEATIGVTDGLVQLFANRWSPLVAGRNAGLMAMELFTPARDVLAQRTLGWVAR
;
A
#
# COMPACT_ATOMS: atom_id res chain seq x y z
N ALA A 1 11.72 3.10 25.75
CA ALA A 1 11.48 3.26 24.33
C ALA A 1 10.61 4.49 24.11
N GLY A 2 10.95 5.34 23.10
CA GLY A 2 10.11 6.47 22.73
C GLY A 2 8.79 5.99 22.11
N PHE A 3 7.74 6.77 22.26
CA PHE A 3 6.46 6.57 21.59
C PHE A 3 5.88 7.92 21.19
N VAL A 4 4.95 7.91 20.24
CA VAL A 4 4.15 9.07 19.83
C VAL A 4 2.70 8.63 19.67
N THR A 5 1.77 9.44 20.14
CA THR A 5 0.34 9.22 20.02
C THR A 5 -0.25 10.27 19.09
N LEU A 6 -1.06 9.84 18.13
CA LEU A 6 -1.87 10.70 17.27
C LEU A 6 -3.33 10.46 17.62
N GLU A 7 -4.07 11.51 17.90
CA GLU A 7 -5.49 11.44 18.21
C GLU A 7 -6.32 12.22 17.19
N ALA A 8 -7.43 11.63 16.73
CA ALA A 8 -8.29 12.24 15.71
C ALA A 8 -8.79 13.63 16.12
N GLN A 9 -9.02 13.83 17.42
CA GLN A 9 -9.49 15.09 17.99
C GLN A 9 -8.49 16.24 17.77
N ASP A 10 -7.18 15.96 17.83
CA ASP A 10 -6.12 16.96 17.63
C ASP A 10 -6.19 17.54 16.20
N TYR A 11 -6.72 16.78 15.24
CA TYR A 11 -6.82 17.13 13.83
C TYR A 11 -8.25 17.48 13.40
N ARG A 12 -9.21 17.51 14.33
CA ARG A 12 -10.63 17.80 14.07
C ARG A 12 -11.25 16.90 13.00
N VAL A 13 -10.89 15.63 13.04
CA VAL A 13 -11.45 14.58 12.17
C VAL A 13 -12.11 13.50 13.03
N ASP A 14 -13.08 12.79 12.48
CA ASP A 14 -13.78 11.71 13.19
C ASP A 14 -12.88 10.49 13.39
N ALA A 15 -11.96 10.25 12.46
CA ALA A 15 -10.95 9.20 12.53
C ALA A 15 -9.70 9.58 11.74
N LEU A 16 -8.52 9.12 12.20
CA LEU A 16 -7.25 9.29 11.48
C LEU A 16 -7.18 8.42 10.22
N GLY A 17 -7.98 7.38 10.14
CA GLY A 17 -8.07 6.47 9.01
C GLY A 17 -9.07 5.35 9.27
N HIS A 18 -9.29 4.54 8.26
CA HIS A 18 -10.18 3.39 8.32
C HIS A 18 -9.46 2.15 7.85
N VAL A 19 -9.68 1.03 8.54
CA VAL A 19 -9.22 -0.28 8.12
C VAL A 19 -10.39 -1.04 7.51
N VAL A 20 -10.23 -1.51 6.29
CA VAL A 20 -11.27 -2.21 5.55
C VAL A 20 -10.77 -3.56 5.03
N GLU A 21 -11.66 -4.54 4.99
CA GLU A 21 -11.37 -5.82 4.35
C GLU A 21 -11.50 -5.66 2.82
N LEU A 22 -10.40 -5.88 2.09
CA LEU A 22 -10.36 -5.68 0.64
C LEU A 22 -11.40 -6.53 -0.10
N HIS A 23 -11.76 -7.70 0.46
CA HIS A 23 -12.80 -8.55 -0.09
C HIS A 23 -14.18 -7.85 -0.10
N GLU A 24 -14.56 -7.20 1.00
CA GLU A 24 -15.82 -6.47 1.10
C GLU A 24 -15.84 -5.25 0.18
N VAL A 25 -14.71 -4.51 0.14
CA VAL A 25 -14.54 -3.38 -0.78
C VAL A 25 -14.69 -3.85 -2.23
N GLY A 26 -14.02 -4.96 -2.58
CA GLY A 26 -14.09 -5.56 -3.90
C GLY A 26 -15.53 -5.93 -4.29
N GLN A 27 -16.26 -6.62 -3.43
CA GLN A 27 -17.66 -6.97 -3.69
C GLN A 27 -18.53 -5.73 -3.92
N ARG A 28 -18.34 -4.69 -3.11
CA ARG A 28 -19.07 -3.42 -3.25
C ARG A 28 -18.77 -2.75 -4.58
N LEU A 29 -17.50 -2.64 -4.93
CA LEU A 29 -17.06 -2.04 -6.20
C LEU A 29 -17.58 -2.82 -7.41
N PHE A 30 -17.49 -4.16 -7.40
CA PHE A 30 -18.07 -4.99 -8.46
C PHE A 30 -19.58 -4.77 -8.60
N SER A 31 -20.31 -4.66 -7.50
CA SER A 31 -21.74 -4.37 -7.53
C SER A 31 -22.04 -3.01 -8.19
N LEU A 32 -21.21 -2.00 -7.94
CA LEU A 32 -21.34 -0.67 -8.56
C LEU A 32 -20.96 -0.72 -10.04
N LEU A 33 -19.86 -1.37 -10.40
CA LEU A 33 -19.40 -1.49 -11.79
C LEU A 33 -20.40 -2.19 -12.70
N ARG A 34 -21.08 -3.23 -12.22
CA ARG A 34 -22.14 -3.94 -12.97
C ARG A 34 -23.33 -3.04 -13.33
N ARG A 35 -23.54 -1.96 -12.59
CA ARG A 35 -24.65 -1.01 -12.78
C ARG A 35 -24.22 0.29 -13.42
N ALA A 36 -22.89 0.52 -13.53
CA ALA A 36 -22.35 1.78 -14.05
C ALA A 36 -22.57 1.87 -15.56
N PRO A 37 -23.23 2.93 -16.07
CA PRO A 37 -23.37 3.14 -17.51
C PRO A 37 -22.00 3.33 -18.15
N GLY A 38 -21.83 2.77 -19.35
CA GLY A 38 -20.56 2.87 -20.08
C GLY A 38 -19.44 1.94 -19.61
N VAL A 39 -19.70 1.06 -18.61
CA VAL A 39 -18.74 0.04 -18.16
C VAL A 39 -19.15 -1.33 -18.72
N THR A 40 -18.20 -1.99 -19.42
CA THR A 40 -18.37 -3.39 -19.85
C THR A 40 -17.37 -4.25 -19.09
N LEU A 41 -17.89 -5.27 -18.38
CA LEU A 41 -17.07 -6.22 -17.62
C LEU A 41 -16.83 -7.49 -18.44
N HIS A 42 -15.56 -7.86 -18.58
CA HIS A 42 -15.11 -9.13 -19.14
C HIS A 42 -14.52 -9.99 -18.02
N CYS A 43 -15.38 -10.67 -17.27
CA CYS A 43 -15.01 -11.48 -16.10
C CYS A 43 -15.87 -12.74 -16.05
N PRO A 44 -15.27 -13.94 -16.02
CA PRO A 44 -13.83 -14.20 -15.92
C PRO A 44 -13.16 -14.13 -17.29
N ASP A 45 -12.15 -13.29 -17.45
CA ASP A 45 -11.28 -13.26 -18.63
C ASP A 45 -9.93 -12.64 -18.26
N ARG A 46 -8.97 -12.78 -19.14
CA ARG A 46 -7.60 -12.26 -18.95
C ARG A 46 -7.06 -11.72 -20.27
N VAL A 47 -6.23 -10.68 -20.18
CA VAL A 47 -5.49 -10.17 -21.33
C VAL A 47 -4.36 -11.12 -21.69
N SER A 48 -4.37 -11.65 -22.89
CA SER A 48 -3.30 -12.49 -23.46
C SER A 48 -2.22 -11.67 -24.15
N GLY A 49 -2.59 -10.49 -24.69
CA GLY A 49 -1.66 -9.58 -25.34
C GLY A 49 -2.34 -8.32 -25.84
N PHE A 50 -1.54 -7.39 -26.35
CA PHE A 50 -2.06 -6.18 -26.97
C PHE A 50 -1.08 -5.64 -28.04
N THR A 51 -1.62 -4.86 -28.95
CA THR A 51 -0.88 -4.09 -29.96
C THR A 51 -1.23 -2.62 -29.86
N ARG A 52 -0.35 -1.74 -30.29
CA ARG A 52 -0.52 -0.28 -30.23
C ARG A 52 -0.29 0.33 -31.60
N SER A 53 -1.09 1.34 -31.91
CA SER A 53 -0.92 2.21 -33.05
C SER A 53 -0.87 3.68 -32.59
N GLU A 54 -0.71 4.60 -33.51
CA GLU A 54 -0.81 6.03 -33.19
C GLU A 54 -2.21 6.43 -32.72
N GLU A 55 -3.25 5.70 -33.16
CA GLU A 55 -4.65 6.04 -32.91
C GLU A 55 -5.25 5.30 -31.69
N GLY A 56 -4.69 4.14 -31.30
CA GLY A 56 -5.30 3.34 -30.25
C GLY A 56 -4.50 2.11 -29.82
N VAL A 57 -5.12 1.35 -28.96
CA VAL A 57 -4.64 0.07 -28.45
C VAL A 57 -5.66 -1.03 -28.74
N SER A 58 -5.19 -2.16 -29.24
CA SER A 58 -5.99 -3.37 -29.47
C SER A 58 -5.58 -4.44 -28.48
N VAL A 59 -6.51 -4.88 -27.64
CA VAL A 59 -6.28 -5.84 -26.56
C VAL A 59 -6.93 -7.18 -26.93
N THR A 60 -6.17 -8.27 -26.86
CA THR A 60 -6.68 -9.63 -27.07
C THR A 60 -6.85 -10.33 -25.73
N LEU A 61 -8.00 -10.94 -25.52
CA LEU A 61 -8.34 -11.71 -24.34
C LEU A 61 -8.05 -13.20 -24.55
N GLU A 62 -7.88 -13.96 -23.47
CA GLU A 62 -7.70 -15.44 -23.53
C GLU A 62 -8.89 -16.14 -24.20
N SER A 63 -10.10 -15.57 -24.09
CA SER A 63 -11.29 -16.04 -24.83
C SER A 63 -11.20 -15.86 -26.34
N GLY A 64 -10.15 -15.21 -26.87
CA GLY A 64 -9.99 -14.87 -28.28
C GLY A 64 -10.70 -13.58 -28.71
N LYS A 65 -11.43 -12.92 -27.81
CA LYS A 65 -12.08 -11.64 -28.08
C LYS A 65 -11.07 -10.52 -28.18
N THR A 66 -11.25 -9.61 -29.13
CA THR A 66 -10.43 -8.40 -29.27
C THR A 66 -11.24 -7.16 -28.89
N LEU A 67 -10.62 -6.28 -28.13
CA LEU A 67 -11.17 -5.01 -27.67
C LEU A 67 -10.32 -3.86 -28.21
N GLN A 68 -10.96 -2.77 -28.62
CA GLN A 68 -10.30 -1.55 -29.07
C GLN A 68 -10.49 -0.44 -28.04
N GLY A 69 -9.45 0.36 -27.83
CA GLY A 69 -9.50 1.51 -26.91
C GLY A 69 -8.46 2.57 -27.27
N SER A 70 -8.64 3.77 -26.76
CA SER A 70 -7.67 4.87 -26.92
C SER A 70 -6.50 4.75 -25.93
N LEU A 71 -6.72 4.09 -24.78
CA LEU A 71 -5.76 3.95 -23.70
C LEU A 71 -5.95 2.59 -23.00
N LEU A 72 -4.86 1.94 -22.64
CA LEU A 72 -4.83 0.77 -21.77
C LEU A 72 -4.32 1.16 -20.38
N VAL A 73 -5.12 0.93 -19.35
CA VAL A 73 -4.74 1.13 -17.94
C VAL A 73 -4.40 -0.22 -17.34
N ALA A 74 -3.13 -0.43 -17.02
CA ALA A 74 -2.67 -1.65 -16.36
C ALA A 74 -2.80 -1.52 -14.83
N ALA A 75 -3.71 -2.31 -14.26
CA ALA A 75 -3.96 -2.42 -12.82
C ALA A 75 -3.87 -3.89 -12.37
N ASP A 76 -3.04 -4.68 -13.05
CA ASP A 76 -2.90 -6.14 -12.93
C ASP A 76 -1.97 -6.58 -11.77
N GLY A 77 -1.62 -5.65 -10.88
CA GLY A 77 -0.87 -5.92 -9.65
C GLY A 77 0.63 -5.99 -9.84
N SER A 78 1.32 -6.42 -8.78
CA SER A 78 2.77 -6.59 -8.80
C SER A 78 3.19 -7.64 -9.84
N ARG A 79 4.30 -7.38 -10.55
CA ARG A 79 4.77 -8.17 -11.72
C ARG A 79 3.81 -8.11 -12.90
N SER A 80 3.29 -6.91 -13.17
CA SER A 80 2.42 -6.64 -14.31
C SER A 80 2.93 -7.28 -15.61
N ALA A 81 2.14 -8.19 -16.16
CA ALA A 81 2.45 -8.79 -17.47
C ALA A 81 2.32 -7.75 -18.59
N LEU A 82 1.43 -6.77 -18.42
CA LEU A 82 1.24 -5.67 -19.36
C LEU A 82 2.44 -4.73 -19.38
N ALA A 83 3.01 -4.42 -18.20
CA ALA A 83 4.24 -3.64 -18.12
C ALA A 83 5.42 -4.33 -18.81
N ALA A 84 5.57 -5.65 -18.61
CA ALA A 84 6.61 -6.43 -19.28
C ALA A 84 6.47 -6.39 -20.81
N GLN A 85 5.25 -6.49 -21.35
CA GLN A 85 4.98 -6.37 -22.78
C GLN A 85 5.28 -4.97 -23.34
N CYS A 86 5.24 -3.93 -22.48
CA CYS A 86 5.66 -2.58 -22.84
C CYS A 86 7.18 -2.38 -22.87
N GLY A 87 7.97 -3.36 -22.43
CA GLY A 87 9.40 -3.21 -22.22
C GLY A 87 9.73 -2.34 -20.99
N ILE A 88 8.79 -2.15 -20.09
CA ILE A 88 9.02 -1.39 -18.84
C ILE A 88 9.83 -2.26 -17.89
N GLY A 89 11.02 -1.77 -17.53
CA GLY A 89 11.90 -2.40 -16.56
C GLY A 89 11.43 -2.16 -15.12
N TRP A 90 11.94 -2.97 -14.19
CA TRP A 90 11.67 -2.87 -12.77
C TRP A 90 12.96 -2.64 -12.01
N GLN A 91 12.92 -1.72 -11.05
CA GLN A 91 13.94 -1.59 -10.01
C GLN A 91 13.41 -2.26 -8.75
N GLN A 92 14.19 -3.17 -8.19
CA GLN A 92 13.81 -3.90 -6.99
C GLN A 92 14.92 -3.81 -5.94
N THR A 93 14.55 -3.36 -4.75
CA THR A 93 15.41 -3.31 -3.57
C THR A 93 14.81 -4.23 -2.51
N PRO A 94 15.41 -5.41 -2.26
CA PRO A 94 14.92 -6.33 -1.23
C PRO A 94 15.21 -5.77 0.16
N TYR A 95 14.25 -5.90 1.08
CA TYR A 95 14.44 -5.54 2.48
C TYR A 95 15.01 -6.69 3.33
N HIS A 96 15.17 -7.88 2.74
CA HIS A 96 15.57 -9.11 3.47
C HIS A 96 14.65 -9.43 4.64
N GLN A 97 13.39 -9.05 4.52
CA GLN A 97 12.33 -9.24 5.49
C GLN A 97 11.14 -9.97 4.87
N VAL A 98 10.37 -10.60 5.74
CA VAL A 98 9.07 -11.20 5.43
C VAL A 98 8.03 -10.61 6.38
N ALA A 99 6.86 -10.26 5.86
CA ALA A 99 5.70 -9.89 6.67
C ALA A 99 4.84 -11.13 6.90
N ALA A 100 4.71 -11.55 8.16
CA ALA A 100 3.67 -12.48 8.60
C ALA A 100 2.37 -11.70 8.81
N ILE A 101 1.31 -12.10 8.12
CA ILE A 101 -0.01 -11.46 8.14
C ILE A 101 -1.02 -12.44 8.70
N ALA A 102 -1.83 -11.99 9.66
CA ALA A 102 -2.92 -12.75 10.23
C ALA A 102 -3.99 -11.81 10.79
N ASN A 103 -5.18 -12.33 11.03
CA ASN A 103 -6.15 -11.67 11.90
C ASN A 103 -6.02 -12.26 13.30
N VAL A 104 -5.94 -11.42 14.31
CA VAL A 104 -5.82 -11.83 15.71
C VAL A 104 -6.95 -11.28 16.55
N THR A 105 -7.27 -11.98 17.64
CA THR A 105 -8.26 -11.54 18.62
C THR A 105 -7.57 -11.30 19.97
N THR A 106 -7.99 -10.24 20.66
CA THR A 106 -7.41 -9.81 21.93
C THR A 106 -8.45 -9.83 23.04
N SER A 107 -8.02 -9.97 24.31
CA SER A 107 -8.94 -10.01 25.46
C SER A 107 -9.48 -8.64 25.85
N VAL A 108 -8.86 -7.56 25.37
CA VAL A 108 -9.30 -6.17 25.62
C VAL A 108 -9.63 -5.53 24.28
N ALA A 109 -10.81 -4.91 24.18
CA ALA A 109 -11.21 -4.15 23.01
C ALA A 109 -10.34 -2.89 22.85
N GLY A 110 -9.76 -2.71 21.67
CA GLY A 110 -8.82 -1.61 21.43
C GLY A 110 -9.46 -0.26 21.11
N GLN A 111 -10.77 -0.13 21.16
CA GLN A 111 -11.52 1.12 21.00
C GLN A 111 -11.14 1.90 19.71
N GLY A 112 -10.92 1.19 18.60
CA GLY A 112 -10.52 1.82 17.33
C GLY A 112 -9.04 2.25 17.26
N ARG A 113 -8.22 1.94 18.26
CA ARG A 113 -6.80 2.33 18.28
C ARG A 113 -5.96 1.38 17.44
N ALA A 114 -5.20 1.95 16.50
CA ALA A 114 -4.15 1.26 15.75
C ALA A 114 -2.82 1.36 16.50
N PHE A 115 -1.99 0.33 16.36
CA PHE A 115 -0.67 0.29 16.95
C PHE A 115 0.36 -0.06 15.89
N GLU A 116 1.47 0.66 15.89
CA GLU A 116 2.66 0.31 15.13
C GLU A 116 3.88 0.36 16.05
N ARG A 117 4.55 -0.76 16.17
CA ARG A 117 5.75 -0.91 16.99
C ARG A 117 6.92 -1.28 16.09
N PHE A 118 7.99 -0.54 16.19
CA PHE A 118 9.23 -0.84 15.50
C PHE A 118 10.08 -1.80 16.35
N THR A 119 10.28 -3.00 15.83
CA THR A 119 11.17 -4.01 16.40
C THR A 119 12.53 -3.97 15.68
N GLU A 120 13.50 -4.71 16.19
CA GLU A 120 14.80 -4.86 15.52
C GLU A 120 14.71 -5.59 14.17
N HIS A 121 13.59 -6.27 13.88
CA HIS A 121 13.34 -7.01 12.65
C HIS A 121 12.37 -6.31 11.72
N GLY A 122 11.93 -5.11 12.07
CA GLY A 122 10.98 -4.32 11.31
C GLY A 122 9.69 -4.01 12.08
N PRO A 123 8.67 -3.46 11.44
CA PRO A 123 7.43 -3.09 12.08
C PRO A 123 6.59 -4.30 12.50
N LEU A 124 5.87 -4.10 13.62
CA LEU A 124 4.78 -4.91 14.09
C LEU A 124 3.56 -4.00 14.22
N ALA A 125 2.59 -4.16 13.33
CA ALA A 125 1.36 -3.37 13.33
C ALA A 125 0.15 -4.21 13.74
N LEU A 126 -0.71 -3.64 14.58
CA LEU A 126 -2.04 -4.14 14.90
C LEU A 126 -3.07 -3.07 14.55
N LEU A 127 -3.86 -3.35 13.53
CA LEU A 127 -4.84 -2.43 12.98
C LEU A 127 -6.26 -2.91 13.36
N PRO A 128 -7.10 -2.05 13.98
CA PRO A 128 -8.41 -2.46 14.47
C PRO A 128 -9.34 -2.81 13.31
N MET A 129 -10.05 -3.92 13.44
CA MET A 129 -11.05 -4.41 12.50
C MET A 129 -12.40 -4.54 13.19
N SER A 130 -13.42 -4.84 12.42
CA SER A 130 -14.74 -5.20 12.94
C SER A 130 -14.69 -6.43 13.86
N GLN A 131 -15.69 -6.58 14.74
CA GLN A 131 -15.86 -7.73 15.65
C GLN A 131 -14.70 -7.92 16.66
N GLY A 132 -14.02 -6.85 17.07
CA GLY A 132 -12.94 -6.93 18.05
C GLY A 132 -11.66 -7.63 17.57
N ARG A 133 -11.51 -7.81 16.26
CA ARG A 133 -10.32 -8.37 15.63
C ARG A 133 -9.29 -7.28 15.32
N TYR A 134 -8.07 -7.72 15.13
CA TYR A 134 -6.97 -6.89 14.61
C TYR A 134 -6.35 -7.54 13.39
N SER A 135 -6.08 -6.74 12.37
CA SER A 135 -5.19 -7.14 11.29
C SER A 135 -3.76 -6.97 11.77
N LEU A 136 -3.01 -8.07 11.78
CA LEU A 136 -1.61 -8.11 12.15
C LEU A 136 -0.74 -8.04 10.89
N VAL A 137 0.27 -7.17 10.92
CA VAL A 137 1.44 -7.21 10.04
C VAL A 137 2.67 -7.28 10.93
N TRP A 138 3.42 -8.37 10.87
CA TRP A 138 4.58 -8.60 11.72
C TRP A 138 5.80 -8.99 10.88
N CYS A 139 6.78 -8.10 10.85
CA CYS A 139 7.99 -8.33 10.08
C CYS A 139 9.00 -9.18 10.83
N HIS A 140 9.60 -10.12 10.09
CA HIS A 140 10.67 -11.00 10.52
C HIS A 140 11.82 -10.99 9.49
N PRO A 141 13.04 -11.41 9.84
CA PRO A 141 14.07 -11.71 8.87
C PRO A 141 13.59 -12.76 7.85
N LEU A 142 13.96 -12.61 6.60
CA LEU A 142 13.49 -13.48 5.51
C LEU A 142 13.80 -14.96 5.77
N GLU A 143 14.96 -15.26 6.34
CA GLU A 143 15.39 -16.61 6.72
C GLU A 143 14.55 -17.25 7.82
N LYS A 144 13.78 -16.46 8.57
CA LYS A 144 12.87 -16.96 9.62
C LYS A 144 11.48 -17.32 9.11
N ARG A 145 11.20 -17.10 7.82
CA ARG A 145 9.88 -17.31 7.23
C ARG A 145 9.28 -18.68 7.56
N ASP A 146 10.00 -19.73 7.25
CA ASP A 146 9.48 -21.09 7.38
C ASP A 146 9.35 -21.52 8.86
N GLU A 147 10.26 -21.05 9.73
CA GLU A 147 10.15 -21.23 11.17
C GLU A 147 8.89 -20.58 11.73
N VAL A 148 8.65 -19.31 11.42
CA VAL A 148 7.49 -18.54 11.92
C VAL A 148 6.18 -19.15 11.41
N MET A 149 6.15 -19.58 10.16
CA MET A 149 4.96 -20.18 9.57
C MET A 149 4.67 -21.60 10.12
N ALA A 150 5.68 -22.28 10.63
CA ALA A 150 5.55 -23.61 11.24
C ALA A 150 5.18 -23.56 12.73
N TRP A 151 5.17 -22.40 13.38
CA TRP A 151 4.76 -22.31 14.79
C TRP A 151 3.31 -22.77 14.97
N SER A 152 3.01 -23.41 16.12
CA SER A 152 1.62 -23.64 16.52
C SER A 152 0.92 -22.31 16.79
N ASP A 153 -0.41 -22.29 16.83
CA ASP A 153 -1.18 -21.08 17.13
C ASP A 153 -0.86 -20.55 18.53
N GLU A 154 -0.67 -21.44 19.51
CA GLU A 154 -0.28 -21.09 20.88
C GLU A 154 1.10 -20.42 20.91
N ARG A 155 2.08 -21.02 20.20
CA ARG A 155 3.42 -20.45 20.11
C ARG A 155 3.39 -19.09 19.40
N PHE A 156 2.66 -18.97 18.29
CA PHE A 156 2.54 -17.71 17.58
C PHE A 156 1.93 -16.60 18.46
N CYS A 157 0.84 -16.89 19.18
CA CYS A 157 0.23 -15.95 20.11
C CYS A 157 1.18 -15.57 21.26
N HIS A 158 1.95 -16.53 21.80
CA HIS A 158 2.93 -16.29 22.86
C HIS A 158 4.08 -15.38 22.38
N GLU A 159 4.67 -15.69 21.24
CA GLU A 159 5.76 -14.88 20.65
C GLU A 159 5.27 -13.47 20.27
N LEU A 160 4.06 -13.38 19.69
CA LEU A 160 3.42 -12.11 19.37
C LEU A 160 3.14 -11.29 20.65
N GLN A 161 2.65 -11.93 21.72
CA GLN A 161 2.44 -11.27 23.02
C GLN A 161 3.75 -10.69 23.56
N SER A 162 4.83 -11.47 23.48
CA SER A 162 6.15 -11.03 23.95
C SER A 162 6.67 -9.85 23.13
N ALA A 163 6.46 -9.87 21.81
CA ALA A 163 6.87 -8.80 20.91
C ALA A 163 6.02 -7.53 21.04
N PHE A 164 4.70 -7.67 21.19
CA PHE A 164 3.77 -6.54 21.25
C PHE A 164 3.61 -5.96 22.65
N GLY A 165 3.56 -6.80 23.67
CA GLY A 165 3.25 -6.42 25.07
C GLY A 165 1.76 -6.54 25.39
N TRP A 166 1.31 -5.90 26.48
CA TRP A 166 0.00 -6.14 27.10
C TRP A 166 -1.04 -5.03 26.90
N ARG A 167 -0.80 -4.11 25.97
CA ARG A 167 -1.70 -2.95 25.76
C ARG A 167 -3.11 -3.32 25.30
N LEU A 168 -3.27 -4.49 24.70
CA LEU A 168 -4.57 -5.07 24.28
C LEU A 168 -4.96 -6.29 25.13
N GLY A 169 -4.41 -6.39 26.35
CA GLY A 169 -4.56 -7.58 27.19
C GLY A 169 -3.86 -8.78 26.57
N ARG A 170 -4.48 -9.96 26.67
CA ARG A 170 -3.96 -11.22 26.12
C ARG A 170 -4.32 -11.34 24.63
N ILE A 171 -3.37 -11.79 23.80
CA ILE A 171 -3.64 -12.26 22.45
C ILE A 171 -4.17 -13.68 22.58
N VAL A 172 -5.45 -13.88 22.26
CA VAL A 172 -6.18 -15.13 22.59
C VAL A 172 -6.32 -16.06 21.41
N HIS A 173 -6.26 -15.54 20.18
CA HIS A 173 -6.43 -16.34 18.97
C HIS A 173 -5.73 -15.70 17.77
N THR A 174 -5.22 -16.54 16.87
CA THR A 174 -4.75 -16.19 15.55
C THR A 174 -5.52 -16.94 14.48
N GLY A 175 -5.89 -16.25 13.41
CA GLY A 175 -6.45 -16.88 12.21
C GLY A 175 -5.35 -17.44 11.29
N THR A 176 -5.74 -17.77 10.07
CA THR A 176 -4.81 -18.26 9.04
C THR A 176 -3.70 -17.23 8.82
N ARG A 177 -2.48 -17.73 8.81
CA ARG A 177 -1.26 -16.93 8.61
C ARG A 177 -0.80 -17.02 7.15
N ASN A 178 -0.34 -15.89 6.63
CA ASN A 178 0.32 -15.81 5.34
C ASN A 178 1.64 -15.06 5.50
N ALA A 179 2.62 -15.34 4.64
CA ALA A 179 3.93 -14.71 4.69
C ALA A 179 4.35 -14.19 3.31
N TYR A 180 4.68 -12.92 3.23
CA TYR A 180 5.05 -12.23 2.00
C TYR A 180 6.45 -11.63 2.11
N PRO A 181 7.41 -12.02 1.24
CA PRO A 181 8.70 -11.36 1.15
C PRO A 181 8.53 -9.88 0.79
N LEU A 182 9.30 -9.02 1.44
CA LEU A 182 9.20 -7.58 1.29
C LEU A 182 10.32 -7.02 0.41
N ALA A 183 9.93 -6.22 -0.57
CA ALA A 183 10.84 -5.47 -1.42
C ALA A 183 10.17 -4.16 -1.84
N LEU A 184 10.96 -3.11 -1.98
CA LEU A 184 10.56 -1.96 -2.76
C LEU A 184 10.71 -2.33 -4.24
N THR A 185 9.63 -2.22 -4.98
CA THR A 185 9.63 -2.46 -6.44
C THR A 185 9.01 -1.25 -7.12
N THR A 186 9.71 -0.68 -8.09
CA THR A 186 9.22 0.47 -8.86
C THR A 186 9.42 0.24 -10.35
N ALA A 187 8.41 0.53 -11.15
CA ALA A 187 8.54 0.57 -12.60
C ALA A 187 9.49 1.71 -13.01
N SER A 188 10.34 1.48 -14.01
CA SER A 188 11.25 2.50 -14.56
C SER A 188 10.50 3.69 -15.14
N SER A 189 9.28 3.45 -15.64
CA SER A 189 8.30 4.46 -16.04
C SER A 189 6.90 3.94 -15.77
N PRO A 190 5.98 4.73 -15.19
CA PRO A 190 4.58 4.33 -15.05
C PRO A 190 3.79 4.49 -16.36
N VAL A 191 4.39 5.04 -17.40
CA VAL A 191 3.73 5.29 -18.69
C VAL A 191 4.55 4.76 -19.86
N SER A 192 3.85 4.35 -20.90
CA SER A 192 4.37 4.01 -22.22
C SER A 192 3.36 4.51 -23.25
N HIS A 193 3.68 4.41 -24.55
CA HIS A 193 2.75 4.83 -25.60
C HIS A 193 1.39 4.12 -25.43
N ARG A 194 0.32 4.89 -25.18
CA ARG A 194 -1.07 4.42 -24.94
C ARG A 194 -1.25 3.40 -23.82
N VAL A 195 -0.30 3.35 -22.86
CA VAL A 195 -0.39 2.47 -21.70
C VAL A 195 0.04 3.23 -20.45
N VAL A 196 -0.73 3.10 -19.38
CA VAL A 196 -0.41 3.66 -18.06
C VAL A 196 -0.55 2.60 -16.96
N LEU A 197 0.39 2.57 -16.03
CA LEU A 197 0.38 1.68 -14.87
C LEU A 197 -0.14 2.42 -13.64
N VAL A 198 -0.96 1.76 -12.83
CA VAL A 198 -1.47 2.31 -11.58
C VAL A 198 -1.34 1.31 -10.43
N GLY A 199 -1.20 1.84 -9.21
CA GLY A 199 -1.11 1.02 -8.00
C GLY A 199 0.06 0.04 -8.03
N ASN A 200 -0.17 -1.21 -7.63
CA ASN A 200 0.89 -2.22 -7.55
C ASN A 200 1.49 -2.60 -8.92
N ALA A 201 0.84 -2.27 -10.02
CA ALA A 201 1.43 -2.40 -11.35
C ALA A 201 2.55 -1.37 -11.59
N ALA A 202 2.49 -0.20 -10.94
CA ALA A 202 3.50 0.84 -11.03
C ALA A 202 4.55 0.76 -9.92
N GLN A 203 4.16 0.44 -8.69
CA GLN A 203 5.07 0.33 -7.53
C GLN A 203 4.49 -0.53 -6.40
N THR A 204 5.39 -1.22 -5.69
CA THR A 204 5.08 -1.94 -4.44
C THR A 204 5.98 -1.44 -3.33
N LEU A 205 5.39 -1.04 -2.20
CA LEU A 205 6.09 -0.46 -1.06
C LEU A 205 6.18 -1.45 0.11
N HIS A 206 7.05 -1.15 1.07
CA HIS A 206 7.01 -1.77 2.37
C HIS A 206 5.65 -1.51 3.05
N PRO A 207 5.04 -2.48 3.77
CA PRO A 207 3.72 -2.31 4.39
C PRO A 207 3.68 -1.33 5.57
N ILE A 208 4.82 -0.72 5.93
CA ILE A 208 4.93 0.27 6.99
C ILE A 208 3.93 1.40 6.78
N ALA A 209 3.22 1.78 7.83
CA ALA A 209 2.19 2.82 7.82
C ALA A 209 1.05 2.61 6.79
N GLY A 210 0.91 1.42 6.18
CA GLY A 210 -0.18 1.09 5.25
C GLY A 210 -0.27 1.95 3.99
N GLN A 211 0.82 2.57 3.54
CA GLN A 211 0.80 3.58 2.47
C GLN A 211 0.62 3.02 1.05
N GLY A 212 0.86 1.72 0.81
CA GLY A 212 0.82 1.15 -0.54
C GLY A 212 -0.55 1.28 -1.21
N PHE A 213 -1.63 0.96 -0.49
CA PHE A 213 -2.99 1.11 -1.00
C PHE A 213 -3.35 2.59 -1.23
N ASN A 214 -3.00 3.47 -0.29
CA ASN A 214 -3.28 4.90 -0.39
C ASN A 214 -2.56 5.53 -1.58
N LEU A 215 -1.31 5.16 -1.84
CA LEU A 215 -0.56 5.63 -3.00
C LEU A 215 -1.22 5.19 -4.31
N GLY A 216 -1.64 3.91 -4.39
CA GLY A 216 -2.36 3.39 -5.55
C GLY A 216 -3.69 4.09 -5.80
N MET A 217 -4.46 4.41 -4.75
CA MET A 217 -5.70 5.19 -4.88
C MET A 217 -5.44 6.61 -5.38
N ARG A 218 -4.35 7.26 -4.92
CA ARG A 218 -3.95 8.56 -5.44
C ARG A 218 -3.53 8.50 -6.91
N ASP A 219 -2.91 7.39 -7.36
CA ASP A 219 -2.63 7.17 -8.78
C ASP A 219 -3.92 7.14 -9.60
N VAL A 220 -4.91 6.35 -9.17
CA VAL A 220 -6.20 6.23 -9.85
C VAL A 220 -6.93 7.57 -9.93
N MET A 221 -7.00 8.30 -8.82
CA MET A 221 -7.68 9.60 -8.77
C MET A 221 -6.97 10.63 -9.66
N SER A 222 -5.65 10.73 -9.58
CA SER A 222 -4.88 11.66 -10.42
C SER A 222 -4.97 11.32 -11.90
N LEU A 223 -4.97 10.03 -12.26
CA LEU A 223 -5.18 9.61 -13.64
C LEU A 223 -6.58 10.00 -14.11
N ALA A 224 -7.62 9.71 -13.33
CA ALA A 224 -9.00 10.04 -13.68
C ALA A 224 -9.18 11.54 -13.92
N GLU A 225 -8.63 12.39 -13.06
CA GLU A 225 -8.63 13.85 -13.22
C GLU A 225 -7.89 14.25 -14.51
N THR A 226 -6.68 13.74 -14.74
CA THR A 226 -5.88 14.06 -15.96
C THR A 226 -6.63 13.67 -17.24
N LEU A 227 -7.28 12.51 -17.26
CA LEU A 227 -8.04 12.06 -18.43
C LEU A 227 -9.33 12.87 -18.63
N ALA A 228 -9.98 13.31 -17.54
CA ALA A 228 -11.15 14.17 -17.61
C ALA A 228 -10.79 15.54 -18.18
N ASP A 229 -9.70 16.15 -17.72
CA ASP A 229 -9.21 17.44 -18.21
C ASP A 229 -8.87 17.35 -19.72
N ALA A 230 -8.14 16.30 -20.12
CA ALA A 230 -7.80 16.05 -21.51
C ALA A 230 -9.04 15.93 -22.41
N ARG A 231 -10.12 15.30 -21.92
CA ARG A 231 -11.38 15.20 -22.64
C ARG A 231 -12.10 16.55 -22.79
N VAL A 232 -12.05 17.40 -21.77
CA VAL A 232 -12.60 18.76 -21.85
C VAL A 232 -11.86 19.60 -22.89
N GLU A 233 -10.55 19.40 -22.99
CA GLU A 233 -9.68 20.07 -23.97
C GLU A 233 -9.72 19.44 -25.38
N ASN A 234 -10.52 18.37 -25.58
CA ASN A 234 -10.55 17.57 -26.81
C ASN A 234 -9.16 16.99 -27.19
N SER A 235 -8.32 16.73 -26.21
CA SER A 235 -7.02 16.11 -26.37
C SER A 235 -7.14 14.58 -26.40
N ASP A 236 -6.22 13.91 -27.13
CA ASP A 236 -6.17 12.45 -27.15
C ASP A 236 -5.66 11.92 -25.80
N ILE A 237 -6.53 11.22 -25.06
CA ILE A 237 -6.25 10.67 -23.72
C ILE A 237 -5.12 9.63 -23.70
N GLY A 238 -4.79 9.03 -24.83
CA GLY A 238 -3.68 8.09 -24.98
C GLY A 238 -2.37 8.74 -25.44
N SER A 239 -2.38 10.05 -25.74
CA SER A 239 -1.21 10.77 -26.20
C SER A 239 -0.11 10.84 -25.16
N TRP A 240 1.14 10.94 -25.62
CA TRP A 240 2.30 11.07 -24.74
C TRP A 240 2.21 12.31 -23.84
N SER A 241 1.74 13.43 -24.36
CA SER A 241 1.65 14.69 -23.60
C SER A 241 0.73 14.55 -22.38
N VAL A 242 -0.44 13.91 -22.55
CA VAL A 242 -1.39 13.67 -21.45
C VAL A 242 -0.81 12.69 -20.43
N LEU A 243 -0.26 11.57 -20.87
CA LEU A 243 0.30 10.55 -19.97
C LEU A 243 1.55 11.03 -19.26
N HIS A 244 2.39 11.83 -19.92
CA HIS A 244 3.56 12.45 -19.28
C HIS A 244 3.16 13.50 -18.24
N GLY A 245 2.11 14.28 -18.50
CA GLY A 245 1.50 15.18 -17.50
C GLY A 245 1.06 14.44 -16.25
N TYR A 246 0.38 13.32 -16.40
CA TYR A 246 0.05 12.42 -15.27
C TYR A 246 1.30 11.96 -14.52
N GLN A 247 2.32 11.49 -15.23
CA GLN A 247 3.57 11.04 -14.62
C GLN A 247 4.23 12.14 -13.79
N GLN A 248 4.36 13.34 -14.34
CA GLN A 248 4.94 14.49 -13.64
C GLN A 248 4.16 14.85 -12.38
N ARG A 249 2.83 14.89 -12.49
CA ARG A 249 1.94 15.19 -11.35
C ARG A 249 2.10 14.18 -10.21
N ARG A 250 2.35 12.91 -10.51
CA ARG A 250 2.51 11.85 -9.51
C ARG A 250 3.92 11.73 -8.92
N GLN A 251 4.93 12.25 -9.61
CA GLN A 251 6.32 11.98 -9.27
C GLN A 251 6.71 12.43 -7.87
N SER A 252 6.40 13.67 -7.50
CA SER A 252 6.77 14.24 -6.20
C SER A 252 6.10 13.52 -5.01
N ASP A 253 4.82 13.17 -5.13
CA ASP A 253 4.09 12.43 -4.09
C ASP A 253 4.62 10.98 -3.96
N LYS A 254 4.89 10.33 -5.08
CA LYS A 254 5.48 8.99 -5.12
C LYS A 254 6.85 8.97 -4.45
N GLU A 255 7.75 9.87 -4.86
CA GLU A 255 9.11 9.97 -4.30
C GLU A 255 9.08 10.29 -2.81
N ALA A 256 8.24 11.23 -2.38
CA ALA A 256 8.08 11.57 -0.97
C ALA A 256 7.54 10.38 -0.15
N THR A 257 6.55 9.65 -0.65
CA THR A 257 5.97 8.49 0.03
C THR A 257 6.99 7.35 0.13
N ILE A 258 7.72 7.05 -0.95
CA ILE A 258 8.79 6.04 -0.96
C ILE A 258 9.90 6.45 0.01
N GLY A 259 10.36 7.70 -0.07
CA GLY A 259 11.43 8.20 0.81
C GLY A 259 11.08 8.13 2.29
N VAL A 260 9.84 8.44 2.67
CA VAL A 260 9.37 8.31 4.06
C VAL A 260 9.30 6.85 4.49
N THR A 261 8.69 5.98 3.69
CA THR A 261 8.55 4.55 4.05
C THR A 261 9.89 3.85 4.13
N ASP A 262 10.77 4.06 3.15
CA ASP A 262 12.11 3.48 3.14
C ASP A 262 13.00 4.05 4.27
N GLY A 263 12.93 5.36 4.48
CA GLY A 263 13.64 6.03 5.59
C GLY A 263 13.22 5.52 6.97
N LEU A 264 11.92 5.26 7.19
CA LEU A 264 11.44 4.64 8.43
C LEU A 264 11.99 3.22 8.61
N VAL A 265 11.96 2.39 7.54
CA VAL A 265 12.52 1.03 7.61
C VAL A 265 14.00 1.10 7.98
N GLN A 266 14.80 1.91 7.30
CA GLN A 266 16.24 2.02 7.56
C GLN A 266 16.55 2.58 8.95
N LEU A 267 15.83 3.61 9.38
CA LEU A 267 15.99 4.22 10.70
C LEU A 267 15.72 3.23 11.83
N PHE A 268 14.63 2.46 11.72
CA PHE A 268 14.18 1.58 12.80
C PHE A 268 14.82 0.19 12.76
N ALA A 269 15.30 -0.28 11.62
CA ALA A 269 16.09 -1.52 11.53
C ALA A 269 17.53 -1.36 12.02
N ASN A 270 18.03 -0.11 12.15
CA ASN A 270 19.41 0.15 12.54
C ASN A 270 19.64 -0.14 14.04
N ARG A 271 20.77 -0.80 14.35
CA ARG A 271 21.17 -1.19 15.72
C ARG A 271 22.28 -0.31 16.32
N TRP A 272 22.75 0.70 15.61
CA TRP A 272 23.79 1.59 16.11
C TRP A 272 23.28 2.42 17.31
N SER A 273 23.88 2.24 18.47
CA SER A 273 23.37 2.77 19.75
C SER A 273 23.08 4.28 19.74
N PRO A 274 23.91 5.17 19.14
CA PRO A 274 23.57 6.58 19.07
C PRO A 274 22.31 6.87 18.24
N LEU A 275 22.11 6.14 17.14
CA LEU A 275 20.90 6.29 16.30
C LEU A 275 19.66 5.76 17.03
N VAL A 276 19.81 4.66 17.77
CA VAL A 276 18.73 4.12 18.62
C VAL A 276 18.34 5.12 19.72
N ALA A 277 19.32 5.73 20.40
CA ALA A 277 19.06 6.77 21.38
C ALA A 277 18.40 8.01 20.74
N GLY A 278 18.94 8.47 19.63
CA GLY A 278 18.44 9.62 18.88
C GLY A 278 16.99 9.45 18.40
N ARG A 279 16.64 8.30 17.80
CA ARG A 279 15.25 8.05 17.38
C ARG A 279 14.26 7.96 18.55
N ASN A 280 14.68 7.37 19.69
CA ASN A 280 13.84 7.33 20.88
C ASN A 280 13.63 8.73 21.45
N ALA A 281 14.69 9.55 21.53
CA ALA A 281 14.60 10.94 21.95
C ALA A 281 13.73 11.77 20.99
N GLY A 282 13.87 11.53 19.67
CA GLY A 282 13.04 12.15 18.63
C GLY A 282 11.55 11.83 18.81
N LEU A 283 11.19 10.56 19.02
CA LEU A 283 9.80 10.19 19.29
C LEU A 283 9.25 10.84 20.57
N MET A 284 10.05 10.89 21.64
CA MET A 284 9.65 11.56 22.89
C MET A 284 9.49 13.07 22.67
N ALA A 285 10.38 13.70 21.90
CA ALA A 285 10.26 15.11 21.53
C ALA A 285 9.00 15.39 20.71
N MET A 286 8.65 14.52 19.76
CA MET A 286 7.41 14.61 18.98
C MET A 286 6.16 14.45 19.84
N GLU A 287 6.19 13.61 20.89
CA GLU A 287 5.07 13.49 21.83
C GLU A 287 4.85 14.80 22.60
N LEU A 288 5.93 15.52 22.94
CA LEU A 288 5.89 16.78 23.70
C LEU A 288 5.71 18.03 22.83
N PHE A 289 6.06 17.96 21.54
CA PHE A 289 6.10 19.12 20.66
C PHE A 289 5.15 18.95 19.47
N THR A 290 3.95 19.48 19.60
CA THR A 290 2.85 19.38 18.63
C THR A 290 3.24 19.71 17.19
N PRO A 291 3.99 20.79 16.86
CA PRO A 291 4.33 21.08 15.46
C PRO A 291 5.14 19.97 14.77
N ALA A 292 6.02 19.27 15.48
CA ALA A 292 6.76 18.14 14.91
C ALA A 292 5.85 16.93 14.66
N ARG A 293 4.89 16.71 15.56
CA ARG A 293 3.85 15.68 15.43
C ARG A 293 2.93 15.96 14.23
N ASP A 294 2.57 17.22 14.00
CA ASP A 294 1.71 17.66 12.90
C ASP A 294 2.33 17.38 11.52
N VAL A 295 3.63 17.56 11.38
CA VAL A 295 4.35 17.22 10.14
C VAL A 295 4.25 15.72 9.81
N LEU A 296 4.39 14.86 10.83
CA LEU A 296 4.20 13.42 10.68
C LEU A 296 2.75 13.11 10.30
N ALA A 297 1.79 13.69 11.02
CA ALA A 297 0.37 13.46 10.81
C ALA A 297 -0.09 13.87 9.41
N GLN A 298 0.27 15.07 8.94
CA GLN A 298 -0.09 15.54 7.61
C GLN A 298 0.32 14.56 6.51
N ARG A 299 1.52 13.98 6.61
CA ARG A 299 2.02 13.02 5.63
C ARG A 299 1.32 11.65 5.73
N THR A 300 1.07 11.18 6.95
CA THR A 300 0.43 9.86 7.16
C THR A 300 -1.06 9.88 6.92
N LEU A 301 -1.75 11.01 7.13
CA LEU A 301 -3.17 11.20 6.84
C LEU A 301 -3.45 11.44 5.34
N GLY A 302 -2.41 11.55 4.51
CA GLY A 302 -2.58 11.75 3.08
C GLY A 302 -3.02 13.16 2.69
N TRP A 303 -2.81 14.14 3.56
CA TRP A 303 -3.04 15.56 3.27
C TRP A 303 -1.87 16.11 2.45
N VAL A 304 -1.71 15.58 1.26
CA VAL A 304 -0.69 16.01 0.30
C VAL A 304 -1.33 16.89 -0.77
N ALA A 305 -0.61 17.90 -1.24
CA ALA A 305 -1.05 18.69 -2.38
C ALA A 305 -1.20 17.76 -3.61
N ARG A 306 -2.31 17.90 -4.31
CA ARG A 306 -2.62 17.14 -5.54
C ARG A 306 -2.17 17.89 -6.76
#